data_fc0b640cba0eb34e8cfaf18135813b95
#
_entry.id   fc0b640cba0eb34e8cfaf18135813b95
#
_cell.length_a   1.000
_cell.length_b   1.000
_cell.length_c   1.000
_cell.angle_alpha   90.00
_cell.angle_beta   90.00
_cell.angle_gamma   90.00
#
_symmetry.space_group_name_H-M   'P 1'
#
loop_
_entity.id
_entity.type
_entity.pdbx_description
1 polymer ?
#
loop_
_entity_poly.entity_id
_entity_poly.type
_entity_poly.pdbx_seq_one_letter_code
_entity_poly.pdbx_strand_id
1 'polypeptide(L)'
;MNPAALITGASRGIGRGIALELAKIGWDLVINFSANSVAAEQTARDCVSRGNANGKAIRAEICQGDVSSRSDRQKLLDFTTGTFNRLDLLVNNAGVAPRVRADILEADEEEFDRVMNINAKGPYFLTQIVARFMIHHLETAGSTPLPRPKIVTISSISAYTASTNRGDYCISKAALSMITPLYAARLAEYGINVYEIRPGVISTDMTAPVMEKYKKLINEDLTPIKRWGAPEEIGKAVAAIAQDFFPFSTGEVINVDGGFHLRRL
;
A
#
# COMPACT_ATOMS: atom_id res chain seq x y z
N MET A 1 18.45 11.33 -11.87
CA MET A 1 17.01 11.42 -11.49
C MET A 1 16.77 10.46 -10.33
N ASN A 2 15.99 10.87 -9.33
CA ASN A 2 15.57 9.98 -8.25
C ASN A 2 14.62 8.90 -8.79
N PRO A 3 14.58 7.70 -8.18
CA PRO A 3 13.51 6.75 -8.46
C PRO A 3 12.14 7.31 -8.03
N ALA A 4 11.08 6.92 -8.73
CA ALA A 4 9.74 7.46 -8.50
C ALA A 4 8.76 6.40 -8.00
N ALA A 5 7.93 6.77 -7.01
CA ALA A 5 6.89 5.91 -6.45
C ALA A 5 5.50 6.56 -6.54
N LEU A 6 4.51 5.75 -6.92
CA LEU A 6 3.08 6.07 -6.78
C LEU A 6 2.54 5.32 -5.55
N ILE A 7 2.04 6.08 -4.57
CA ILE A 7 1.47 5.51 -3.35
C ILE A 7 0.00 5.88 -3.27
N THR A 8 -0.89 4.89 -3.39
CA THR A 8 -2.33 5.14 -3.32
C THR A 8 -2.81 5.31 -1.87
N GLY A 9 -3.73 6.28 -1.65
CA GLY A 9 -4.25 6.57 -0.32
C GLY A 9 -3.19 7.09 0.66
N ALA A 10 -2.26 7.93 0.19
CA ALA A 10 -1.08 8.33 0.94
C ALA A 10 -1.23 9.63 1.74
N SER A 11 -2.40 10.26 1.77
CA SER A 11 -2.62 11.52 2.51
C SER A 11 -2.51 11.37 4.03
N ARG A 12 -2.68 10.16 4.58
CA ARG A 12 -2.65 9.86 6.03
C ARG A 12 -2.34 8.40 6.32
N GLY A 13 -2.28 8.05 7.61
CA GLY A 13 -2.15 6.66 8.09
C GLY A 13 -0.95 5.92 7.51
N ILE A 14 -1.14 4.66 7.14
CA ILE A 14 -0.09 3.78 6.63
C ILE A 14 0.55 4.37 5.36
N GLY A 15 -0.26 4.86 4.41
CA GLY A 15 0.25 5.44 3.16
C GLY A 15 1.17 6.63 3.39
N ARG A 16 0.83 7.51 4.35
CA ARG A 16 1.71 8.61 4.77
C ARG A 16 3.01 8.08 5.41
N GLY A 17 2.92 7.08 6.29
CA GLY A 17 4.10 6.45 6.88
C GLY A 17 5.05 5.87 5.83
N ILE A 18 4.49 5.22 4.79
CA ILE A 18 5.25 4.71 3.64
C ILE A 18 5.93 5.86 2.88
N ALA A 19 5.19 6.92 2.58
CA ALA A 19 5.72 8.08 1.85
C ALA A 19 6.90 8.72 2.59
N LEU A 20 6.79 8.90 3.90
CA LEU A 20 7.85 9.47 4.74
C LEU A 20 9.12 8.60 4.77
N GLU A 21 9.00 7.27 4.81
CA GLU A 21 10.16 6.38 4.81
C GLU A 21 10.83 6.32 3.42
N LEU A 22 10.07 6.35 2.33
CA LEU A 22 10.62 6.44 0.98
C LEU A 22 11.32 7.78 0.73
N ALA A 23 10.78 8.88 1.27
CA ALA A 23 11.40 10.20 1.21
C ALA A 23 12.81 10.21 1.83
N LYS A 24 12.99 9.55 2.99
CA LYS A 24 14.30 9.43 3.67
C LYS A 24 15.37 8.78 2.81
N ILE A 25 15.00 7.86 1.94
CA ILE A 25 15.92 7.13 1.07
C ILE A 25 16.04 7.71 -0.34
N GLY A 26 15.41 8.89 -0.58
CA GLY A 26 15.62 9.69 -1.79
C GLY A 26 14.70 9.34 -2.96
N TRP A 27 13.47 8.91 -2.71
CA TRP A 27 12.48 8.64 -3.74
C TRP A 27 11.62 9.89 -4.04
N ASP A 28 11.39 10.17 -5.30
CA ASP A 28 10.35 11.10 -5.74
C ASP A 28 8.97 10.43 -5.60
N LEU A 29 7.95 11.18 -5.17
CA LEU A 29 6.70 10.61 -4.70
C LEU A 29 5.48 11.23 -5.38
N VAL A 30 4.52 10.40 -5.80
CA VAL A 30 3.13 10.82 -6.00
C VAL A 30 2.30 10.36 -4.81
N ILE A 31 1.75 11.33 -4.09
CA ILE A 31 0.86 11.17 -2.95
C ILE A 31 -0.57 11.17 -3.49
N ASN A 32 -1.13 9.99 -3.75
CA ASN A 32 -2.52 9.91 -4.18
C ASN A 32 -3.48 10.06 -2.99
N PHE A 33 -4.56 10.76 -3.23
CA PHE A 33 -5.68 10.93 -2.29
C PHE A 33 -7.02 10.95 -3.05
N SER A 34 -8.12 10.63 -2.37
CA SER A 34 -9.47 10.71 -2.97
C SER A 34 -10.20 12.01 -2.65
N ALA A 35 -10.18 12.47 -1.39
CA ALA A 35 -11.01 13.60 -0.96
C ALA A 35 -10.25 14.70 -0.19
N ASN A 36 -9.25 14.37 0.65
CA ASN A 36 -8.61 15.33 1.54
C ASN A 36 -7.30 15.86 0.96
N SER A 37 -7.38 16.95 0.17
CA SER A 37 -6.21 17.62 -0.43
C SER A 37 -5.29 18.25 0.63
N VAL A 38 -5.84 18.85 1.67
CA VAL A 38 -5.05 19.51 2.73
C VAL A 38 -4.12 18.51 3.43
N ALA A 39 -4.64 17.31 3.75
CA ALA A 39 -3.82 16.26 4.33
C ALA A 39 -2.77 15.71 3.35
N ALA A 40 -3.09 15.62 2.05
CA ALA A 40 -2.15 15.20 1.02
C ALA A 40 -1.02 16.22 0.84
N GLU A 41 -1.33 17.52 0.78
CA GLU A 41 -0.36 18.61 0.72
C GLU A 41 0.56 18.62 1.94
N GLN A 42 -0.02 18.43 3.15
CA GLN A 42 0.80 18.34 4.35
C GLN A 42 1.76 17.16 4.28
N THR A 43 1.28 15.99 3.83
CA THR A 43 2.14 14.81 3.65
C THR A 43 3.25 15.07 2.63
N ALA A 44 2.95 15.74 1.52
CA ALA A 44 3.97 16.09 0.51
C ALA A 44 5.04 17.01 1.08
N ARG A 45 4.65 18.08 1.81
CA ARG A 45 5.60 18.98 2.49
C ARG A 45 6.48 18.24 3.50
N ASP A 46 5.88 17.35 4.30
CA ASP A 46 6.60 16.57 5.31
C ASP A 46 7.60 15.61 4.64
N CYS A 47 7.24 15.01 3.49
CA CYS A 47 8.15 14.17 2.71
C CYS A 47 9.37 14.95 2.22
N VAL A 48 9.17 16.12 1.62
CA VAL A 48 10.29 16.98 1.18
C VAL A 48 11.18 17.37 2.35
N SER A 49 10.58 17.81 3.46
CA SER A 49 11.34 18.13 4.68
C SER A 49 12.14 16.94 5.21
N ARG A 50 11.54 15.74 5.18
CA ARG A 50 12.17 14.50 5.65
C ARG A 50 13.32 14.07 4.73
N GLY A 51 13.15 14.19 3.42
CA GLY A 51 14.21 13.96 2.43
C GLY A 51 15.39 14.88 2.70
N ASN A 52 15.17 16.19 2.78
CA ASN A 52 16.19 17.20 3.03
C ASN A 52 16.96 16.95 4.34
N ALA A 53 16.25 16.58 5.43
CA ALA A 53 16.87 16.24 6.70
C ALA A 53 17.80 15.02 6.62
N ASN A 54 17.65 14.18 5.59
CA ASN A 54 18.51 13.03 5.32
C ASN A 54 19.48 13.26 4.13
N GLY A 55 19.68 14.52 3.71
CA GLY A 55 20.55 14.87 2.59
C GLY A 55 20.05 14.41 1.22
N LYS A 56 18.73 14.20 1.07
CA LYS A 56 18.07 13.76 -0.16
C LYS A 56 17.14 14.85 -0.69
N ALA A 57 17.49 15.47 -1.80
CA ALA A 57 16.60 16.37 -2.51
C ALA A 57 15.58 15.54 -3.30
N ILE A 58 14.31 15.58 -2.89
CA ILE A 58 13.22 14.86 -3.54
C ILE A 58 12.09 15.80 -3.94
N ARG A 59 11.23 15.33 -4.85
CA ARG A 59 9.95 15.94 -5.16
C ARG A 59 8.81 15.07 -4.62
N ALA A 60 7.78 15.70 -4.08
CA ALA A 60 6.57 15.03 -3.64
C ALA A 60 5.36 15.81 -4.16
N GLU A 61 4.65 15.21 -5.11
CA GLU A 61 3.51 15.81 -5.80
C GLU A 61 2.22 15.12 -5.37
N ILE A 62 1.13 15.86 -5.31
CA ILE A 62 -0.18 15.31 -4.97
C ILE A 62 -1.00 15.03 -6.22
N CYS A 63 -1.73 13.92 -6.24
CA CYS A 63 -2.65 13.60 -7.33
C CYS A 63 -3.97 13.06 -6.80
N GLN A 64 -5.06 13.81 -7.05
CA GLN A 64 -6.40 13.34 -6.70
C GLN A 64 -6.87 12.25 -7.67
N GLY A 65 -7.38 11.13 -7.12
CA GLY A 65 -7.98 10.06 -7.91
C GLY A 65 -8.56 8.98 -6.99
N ASP A 66 -9.71 8.45 -7.40
CA ASP A 66 -10.34 7.28 -6.79
C ASP A 66 -9.89 6.01 -7.51
N VAL A 67 -9.23 5.11 -6.80
CA VAL A 67 -8.73 3.85 -7.39
C VAL A 67 -9.85 2.95 -7.90
N SER A 68 -11.09 3.11 -7.46
CA SER A 68 -12.26 2.39 -7.99
C SER A 68 -12.65 2.86 -9.40
N SER A 69 -12.34 4.11 -9.76
CA SER A 69 -12.63 4.73 -11.06
C SER A 69 -11.59 4.34 -12.10
N ARG A 70 -12.05 3.87 -13.27
CA ARG A 70 -11.15 3.53 -14.40
C ARG A 70 -10.38 4.75 -14.92
N SER A 71 -11.06 5.87 -15.09
CA SER A 71 -10.44 7.12 -15.57
C SER A 71 -9.40 7.65 -14.60
N ASP A 72 -9.68 7.55 -13.29
CA ASP A 72 -8.74 8.05 -12.28
C ASP A 72 -7.51 7.18 -12.17
N ARG A 73 -7.62 5.85 -12.33
CA ARG A 73 -6.45 4.97 -12.41
C ARG A 73 -5.53 5.35 -13.56
N GLN A 74 -6.08 5.64 -14.74
CA GLN A 74 -5.29 6.11 -15.88
C GLN A 74 -4.66 7.47 -15.59
N LYS A 75 -5.44 8.42 -15.05
CA LYS A 75 -4.94 9.74 -14.62
C LYS A 75 -3.75 9.63 -13.63
N LEU A 76 -3.81 8.70 -12.67
CA LEU A 76 -2.73 8.49 -11.71
C LEU A 76 -1.43 8.03 -12.40
N LEU A 77 -1.53 7.11 -13.36
CA LEU A 77 -0.39 6.68 -14.15
C LEU A 77 0.16 7.82 -15.00
N ASP A 78 -0.70 8.50 -15.78
CA ASP A 78 -0.30 9.59 -16.68
C ASP A 78 0.34 10.75 -15.91
N PHE A 79 -0.23 11.12 -14.76
CA PHE A 79 0.33 12.14 -13.89
C PHE A 79 1.72 11.76 -13.37
N THR A 80 1.88 10.53 -12.91
CA THR A 80 3.17 10.06 -12.37
C THR A 80 4.25 10.05 -13.45
N THR A 81 3.93 9.49 -14.60
CA THR A 81 4.89 9.37 -15.71
C THR A 81 5.16 10.72 -16.38
N GLY A 82 4.17 11.59 -16.49
CA GLY A 82 4.35 12.97 -16.99
C GLY A 82 5.20 13.83 -16.05
N THR A 83 5.10 13.62 -14.73
CA THR A 83 5.83 14.39 -13.72
C THR A 83 7.29 13.94 -13.58
N PHE A 84 7.52 12.64 -13.55
CA PHE A 84 8.84 12.07 -13.22
C PHE A 84 9.51 11.36 -14.40
N ASN A 85 8.81 11.15 -15.52
CA ASN A 85 9.25 10.39 -16.69
C ASN A 85 9.66 8.93 -16.36
N ARG A 86 9.19 8.42 -15.23
CA ARG A 86 9.43 7.06 -14.73
C ARG A 86 8.43 6.68 -13.64
N LEU A 87 8.28 5.39 -13.41
CA LEU A 87 7.57 4.83 -12.26
C LEU A 87 8.24 3.50 -11.89
N ASP A 88 8.94 3.48 -10.75
CA ASP A 88 9.75 2.35 -10.30
C ASP A 88 9.07 1.55 -9.18
N LEU A 89 8.15 2.17 -8.45
CA LEU A 89 7.43 1.52 -7.36
C LEU A 89 5.96 1.91 -7.37
N LEU A 90 5.08 0.92 -7.49
CA LEU A 90 3.67 1.07 -7.16
C LEU A 90 3.40 0.53 -5.76
N VAL A 91 2.77 1.34 -4.90
CA VAL A 91 2.26 0.88 -3.61
C VAL A 91 0.73 0.94 -3.62
N ASN A 92 0.08 -0.21 -3.72
CA ASN A 92 -1.36 -0.37 -3.57
C ASN A 92 -1.70 -0.36 -2.08
N ASN A 93 -1.91 0.84 -1.53
CA ASN A 93 -2.24 1.03 -0.12
C ASN A 93 -3.67 1.55 0.10
N ALA A 94 -4.29 2.24 -0.87
CA ALA A 94 -5.65 2.73 -0.75
C ALA A 94 -6.60 1.59 -0.34
N GLY A 95 -7.43 1.86 0.65
CA GLY A 95 -8.42 0.90 1.13
C GLY A 95 -9.35 1.54 2.17
N VAL A 96 -10.53 0.95 2.27
CA VAL A 96 -11.58 1.41 3.19
C VAL A 96 -12.08 0.24 4.03
N ALA A 97 -12.53 0.55 5.26
CA ALA A 97 -13.39 -0.33 6.04
C ALA A 97 -14.86 -0.10 5.66
N PRO A 98 -15.78 -1.02 5.98
CA PRO A 98 -17.22 -0.74 5.87
C PRO A 98 -17.59 0.47 6.74
N ARG A 99 -18.55 1.27 6.25
CA ARG A 99 -19.07 2.44 6.98
C ARG A 99 -19.77 2.02 8.24
N VAL A 100 -20.53 0.92 8.16
CA VAL A 100 -21.19 0.26 9.26
C VAL A 100 -20.65 -1.16 9.38
N ARG A 101 -20.25 -1.54 10.58
CA ARG A 101 -19.83 -2.92 10.86
C ARG A 101 -21.10 -3.76 11.16
N ALA A 102 -21.70 -4.29 10.11
CA ALA A 102 -22.85 -5.16 10.20
C ALA A 102 -22.43 -6.63 10.34
N ASP A 103 -23.26 -7.44 10.99
CA ASP A 103 -23.11 -8.90 10.93
C ASP A 103 -23.24 -9.39 9.49
N ILE A 104 -22.55 -10.47 9.14
CA ILE A 104 -22.58 -11.03 7.76
C ILE A 104 -23.99 -11.44 7.31
N LEU A 105 -24.90 -11.70 8.23
CA LEU A 105 -26.31 -12.03 7.94
C LEU A 105 -27.14 -10.79 7.61
N GLU A 106 -26.61 -9.58 7.87
CA GLU A 106 -27.26 -8.29 7.67
C GLU A 106 -26.41 -7.37 6.77
N ALA A 107 -25.40 -7.91 6.08
CA ALA A 107 -24.51 -7.13 5.24
C ALA A 107 -25.24 -6.54 4.03
N ASP A 108 -24.93 -5.28 3.69
CA ASP A 108 -25.49 -4.55 2.57
C ASP A 108 -24.67 -4.79 1.28
N GLU A 109 -25.35 -5.09 0.18
CA GLU A 109 -24.71 -5.34 -1.13
C GLU A 109 -24.01 -4.09 -1.69
N GLU A 110 -24.58 -2.90 -1.53
CA GLU A 110 -23.97 -1.64 -2.00
C GLU A 110 -22.65 -1.37 -1.26
N GLU A 111 -22.65 -1.64 0.05
CA GLU A 111 -21.45 -1.47 0.86
C GLU A 111 -20.40 -2.54 0.52
N PHE A 112 -20.82 -3.78 0.28
CA PHE A 112 -19.95 -4.84 -0.20
C PHE A 112 -19.28 -4.45 -1.53
N ASP A 113 -20.06 -3.97 -2.50
CA ASP A 113 -19.56 -3.54 -3.82
C ASP A 113 -18.60 -2.36 -3.67
N ARG A 114 -18.90 -1.39 -2.82
CA ARG A 114 -18.01 -0.26 -2.54
C ARG A 114 -16.65 -0.73 -2.00
N VAL A 115 -16.67 -1.61 -1.00
CA VAL A 115 -15.46 -2.14 -0.39
C VAL A 115 -14.66 -2.96 -1.40
N MET A 116 -15.30 -3.84 -2.17
CA MET A 116 -14.66 -4.64 -3.20
C MET A 116 -14.09 -3.79 -4.33
N ASN A 117 -14.82 -2.78 -4.80
CA ASN A 117 -14.36 -1.90 -5.87
C ASN A 117 -13.10 -1.13 -5.47
N ILE A 118 -13.02 -0.63 -4.22
CA ILE A 118 -11.86 0.13 -3.75
C ILE A 118 -10.71 -0.80 -3.35
N ASN A 119 -10.98 -1.85 -2.56
CA ASN A 119 -9.92 -2.64 -1.93
C ASN A 119 -9.35 -3.74 -2.83
N ALA A 120 -10.10 -4.23 -3.82
CA ALA A 120 -9.69 -5.34 -4.67
C ALA A 120 -9.65 -4.98 -6.16
N LYS A 121 -10.78 -4.56 -6.76
CA LYS A 121 -10.87 -4.25 -8.19
C LYS A 121 -9.96 -3.07 -8.57
N GLY A 122 -9.92 -2.02 -7.76
CA GLY A 122 -9.06 -0.87 -7.98
C GLY A 122 -7.58 -1.23 -8.09
N PRO A 123 -6.98 -1.84 -7.05
CA PRO A 123 -5.60 -2.30 -7.08
C PRO A 123 -5.30 -3.29 -8.20
N TYR A 124 -6.19 -4.23 -8.49
CA TYR A 124 -6.00 -5.20 -9.57
C TYR A 124 -5.80 -4.50 -10.92
N PHE A 125 -6.69 -3.58 -11.30
CA PHE A 125 -6.59 -2.89 -12.59
C PHE A 125 -5.56 -1.76 -12.61
N LEU A 126 -5.27 -1.11 -11.47
CA LEU A 126 -4.15 -0.18 -11.39
C LEU A 126 -2.82 -0.91 -11.60
N THR A 127 -2.65 -2.05 -10.95
CA THR A 127 -1.47 -2.91 -11.16
C THR A 127 -1.32 -3.32 -12.62
N GLN A 128 -2.43 -3.65 -13.30
CA GLN A 128 -2.40 -4.04 -14.71
C GLN A 128 -1.84 -2.92 -15.61
N ILE A 129 -2.34 -1.70 -15.49
CA ILE A 129 -1.88 -0.59 -16.35
C ILE A 129 -0.46 -0.16 -16.01
N VAL A 130 -0.10 -0.15 -14.72
CA VAL A 130 1.26 0.17 -14.27
C VAL A 130 2.26 -0.91 -14.73
N ALA A 131 1.91 -2.19 -14.60
CA ALA A 131 2.77 -3.28 -15.07
C ALA A 131 3.04 -3.19 -16.58
N ARG A 132 2.03 -2.88 -17.40
CA ARG A 132 2.22 -2.65 -18.83
C ARG A 132 3.18 -1.50 -19.11
N PHE A 133 3.06 -0.40 -18.38
CA PHE A 133 3.99 0.72 -18.47
C PHE A 133 5.41 0.30 -18.08
N MET A 134 5.58 -0.40 -16.94
CA MET A 134 6.89 -0.86 -16.47
C MET A 134 7.56 -1.80 -17.48
N ILE A 135 6.82 -2.75 -18.06
CA ILE A 135 7.33 -3.65 -19.10
C ILE A 135 7.82 -2.85 -20.30
N HIS A 136 6.97 -1.99 -20.86
CA HIS A 136 7.34 -1.16 -22.01
C HIS A 136 8.56 -0.27 -21.73
N HIS A 137 8.63 0.30 -20.54
CA HIS A 137 9.77 1.12 -20.13
C HIS A 137 11.08 0.31 -20.04
N LEU A 138 11.03 -0.93 -19.54
CA LEU A 138 12.18 -1.83 -19.49
C LEU A 138 12.64 -2.25 -20.88
N GLU A 139 11.71 -2.54 -21.79
CA GLU A 139 12.02 -2.93 -23.18
C GLU A 139 12.64 -1.78 -24.00
N THR A 140 12.26 -0.54 -23.71
CA THR A 140 12.72 0.63 -24.47
C THR A 140 13.96 1.30 -23.89
N ALA A 141 14.28 1.11 -22.60
CA ALA A 141 15.38 1.80 -21.92
C ALA A 141 16.78 1.26 -22.25
N GLY A 142 16.92 0.17 -23.02
CA GLY A 142 18.20 -0.39 -23.49
C GLY A 142 19.15 -0.92 -22.42
N SER A 143 18.95 -0.63 -21.16
CA SER A 143 19.66 -1.18 -19.99
C SER A 143 18.66 -1.26 -18.82
N THR A 144 18.78 -2.28 -17.98
CA THR A 144 17.90 -2.43 -16.82
C THR A 144 18.07 -1.22 -15.88
N PRO A 145 17.07 -0.33 -15.75
CA PRO A 145 17.19 0.81 -14.86
C PRO A 145 17.29 0.35 -13.40
N LEU A 146 18.11 1.02 -12.61
CA LEU A 146 18.14 0.83 -11.16
C LEU A 146 17.39 1.98 -10.50
N PRO A 147 16.56 1.67 -9.49
CA PRO A 147 16.19 0.34 -8.98
C PRO A 147 15.28 -0.42 -9.96
N ARG A 148 15.29 -1.77 -9.88
CA ARG A 148 14.34 -2.62 -10.63
C ARG A 148 12.90 -2.26 -10.21
N PRO A 149 11.95 -2.20 -11.16
CA PRO A 149 10.57 -1.89 -10.83
C PRO A 149 9.96 -2.92 -9.87
N LYS A 150 9.14 -2.43 -8.94
CA LYS A 150 8.49 -3.26 -7.92
C LYS A 150 7.04 -2.84 -7.72
N ILE A 151 6.23 -3.79 -7.28
CA ILE A 151 4.84 -3.57 -6.88
C ILE A 151 4.67 -4.09 -5.47
N VAL A 152 4.12 -3.27 -4.59
CA VAL A 152 3.83 -3.65 -3.20
C VAL A 152 2.35 -3.48 -2.92
N THR A 153 1.74 -4.52 -2.38
CA THR A 153 0.33 -4.52 -1.97
C THR A 153 0.23 -4.49 -0.45
N ILE A 154 -0.53 -3.53 0.08
CA ILE A 154 -0.79 -3.44 1.53
C ILE A 154 -2.13 -4.10 1.82
N SER A 155 -2.07 -5.37 2.24
CA SER A 155 -3.27 -6.14 2.58
C SER A 155 -3.67 -5.98 4.06
N SER A 156 -3.74 -7.03 4.83
CA SER A 156 -4.09 -7.02 6.26
C SER A 156 -4.00 -8.43 6.83
N ILE A 157 -3.87 -8.57 8.16
CA ILE A 157 -4.20 -9.80 8.88
C ILE A 157 -5.62 -10.31 8.54
N SER A 158 -6.54 -9.43 8.14
CA SER A 158 -7.90 -9.79 7.71
C SER A 158 -7.95 -10.57 6.40
N ALA A 159 -6.83 -10.73 5.68
CA ALA A 159 -6.76 -11.59 4.50
C ALA A 159 -6.88 -13.09 4.83
N TYR A 160 -6.63 -13.48 6.09
CA TYR A 160 -6.68 -14.88 6.55
C TYR A 160 -7.40 -15.08 7.90
N THR A 161 -7.91 -13.99 8.52
CA THR A 161 -8.66 -14.06 9.77
C THR A 161 -10.12 -13.71 9.56
N ALA A 162 -11.02 -14.44 10.21
CA ALA A 162 -12.44 -14.18 10.14
C ALA A 162 -12.87 -13.08 11.12
N SER A 163 -13.76 -12.20 10.66
CA SER A 163 -14.44 -11.21 11.47
C SER A 163 -15.88 -11.06 10.96
N THR A 164 -16.83 -11.66 11.67
CA THR A 164 -18.24 -11.75 11.24
C THR A 164 -18.93 -10.40 11.09
N ASN A 165 -18.44 -9.34 11.74
CA ASN A 165 -19.00 -8.00 11.66
C ASN A 165 -18.29 -7.09 10.61
N ARG A 166 -17.55 -7.65 9.68
CA ARG A 166 -16.90 -6.98 8.54
C ARG A 166 -16.45 -8.00 7.48
N GLY A 167 -17.37 -8.90 7.11
CA GLY A 167 -17.09 -9.97 6.14
C GLY A 167 -16.63 -9.44 4.79
N ASP A 168 -17.24 -8.38 4.30
CA ASP A 168 -16.87 -7.63 3.09
C ASP A 168 -15.39 -7.20 3.09
N TYR A 169 -14.93 -6.61 4.19
CA TYR A 169 -13.52 -6.23 4.36
C TYR A 169 -12.59 -7.44 4.34
N CYS A 170 -12.92 -8.51 5.05
CA CYS A 170 -12.12 -9.73 5.06
C CYS A 170 -12.02 -10.34 3.66
N ILE A 171 -13.13 -10.46 2.93
CA ILE A 171 -13.17 -10.95 1.56
C ILE A 171 -12.32 -10.05 0.65
N SER A 172 -12.47 -8.73 0.77
CA SER A 172 -11.69 -7.78 -0.05
C SER A 172 -10.18 -7.90 0.19
N LYS A 173 -9.76 -8.11 1.44
CA LYS A 173 -8.35 -8.27 1.79
C LYS A 173 -7.79 -9.65 1.38
N ALA A 174 -8.60 -10.70 1.40
CA ALA A 174 -8.24 -12.00 0.83
C ALA A 174 -8.08 -11.92 -0.70
N ALA A 175 -9.01 -11.25 -1.38
CA ALA A 175 -8.91 -11.00 -2.82
C ALA A 175 -7.66 -10.15 -3.17
N LEU A 176 -7.39 -9.09 -2.38
CA LEU A 176 -6.22 -8.25 -2.54
C LEU A 176 -4.90 -9.04 -2.35
N SER A 177 -4.89 -9.98 -1.39
CA SER A 177 -3.74 -10.85 -1.15
C SER A 177 -3.44 -11.74 -2.35
N MET A 178 -4.46 -12.27 -3.06
CA MET A 178 -4.27 -13.10 -4.25
C MET A 178 -3.68 -12.34 -5.44
N ILE A 179 -3.81 -11.01 -5.48
CA ILE A 179 -3.19 -10.17 -6.53
C ILE A 179 -1.66 -10.36 -6.55
N THR A 180 -1.03 -10.46 -5.39
CA THR A 180 0.43 -10.60 -5.26
C THR A 180 0.98 -11.82 -5.99
N PRO A 181 0.57 -13.07 -5.71
CA PRO A 181 1.12 -14.23 -6.40
C PRO A 181 0.78 -14.26 -7.90
N LEU A 182 -0.41 -13.77 -8.30
CA LEU A 182 -0.80 -13.69 -9.70
C LEU A 182 0.14 -12.79 -10.50
N TYR A 183 0.36 -11.57 -10.03
CA TYR A 183 1.26 -10.64 -10.70
C TYR A 183 2.74 -11.02 -10.53
N ALA A 184 3.14 -11.61 -9.40
CA ALA A 184 4.49 -12.10 -9.21
C ALA A 184 4.85 -13.17 -10.25
N ALA A 185 3.99 -14.17 -10.42
CA ALA A 185 4.18 -15.23 -11.41
C ALA A 185 4.23 -14.67 -12.85
N ARG A 186 3.35 -13.68 -13.16
CA ARG A 186 3.27 -13.13 -14.52
C ARG A 186 4.40 -12.17 -14.86
N LEU A 187 4.96 -11.46 -13.86
CA LEU A 187 5.91 -10.38 -14.10
C LEU A 187 7.38 -10.77 -13.85
N ALA A 188 7.63 -11.96 -13.32
CA ALA A 188 8.98 -12.43 -13.03
C ALA A 188 9.89 -12.46 -14.27
N GLU A 189 9.38 -12.83 -15.43
CA GLU A 189 10.12 -12.86 -16.71
C GLU A 189 10.66 -11.48 -17.14
N TYR A 190 10.02 -10.39 -16.68
CA TYR A 190 10.44 -9.01 -16.93
C TYR A 190 11.34 -8.45 -15.81
N GLY A 191 11.63 -9.22 -14.76
CA GLY A 191 12.41 -8.76 -13.61
C GLY A 191 11.66 -7.77 -12.71
N ILE A 192 10.32 -7.75 -12.76
CA ILE A 192 9.46 -6.92 -11.89
C ILE A 192 9.04 -7.78 -10.70
N ASN A 193 9.49 -7.40 -9.50
CA ASN A 193 9.16 -8.14 -8.28
C ASN A 193 7.88 -7.59 -7.63
N VAL A 194 7.06 -8.49 -7.13
CA VAL A 194 5.77 -8.16 -6.48
C VAL A 194 5.75 -8.72 -5.06
N TYR A 195 5.34 -7.88 -4.11
CA TYR A 195 5.33 -8.21 -2.68
C TYR A 195 4.00 -7.86 -2.03
N GLU A 196 3.69 -8.55 -0.95
CA GLU A 196 2.59 -8.22 -0.05
C GLU A 196 3.15 -7.85 1.33
N ILE A 197 2.64 -6.76 1.91
CA ILE A 197 2.82 -6.49 3.32
C ILE A 197 1.47 -6.67 4.01
N ARG A 198 1.45 -7.43 5.10
CA ARG A 198 0.28 -7.65 5.97
C ARG A 198 0.44 -6.90 7.28
N PRO A 199 -0.14 -5.70 7.39
CA PRO A 199 -0.18 -5.00 8.67
C PRO A 199 -1.05 -5.75 9.70
N GLY A 200 -0.60 -5.70 10.95
CA GLY A 200 -1.41 -6.05 12.11
C GLY A 200 -2.28 -4.89 12.58
N VAL A 201 -2.33 -4.68 13.89
CA VAL A 201 -3.05 -3.57 14.52
C VAL A 201 -2.17 -2.32 14.52
N ILE A 202 -2.37 -1.44 13.55
CA ILE A 202 -1.59 -0.21 13.36
C ILE A 202 -2.39 1.00 13.83
N SER A 203 -1.74 1.92 14.54
CA SER A 203 -2.35 3.16 15.03
C SER A 203 -2.59 4.14 13.88
N THR A 204 -3.85 4.29 13.49
CA THR A 204 -4.31 5.16 12.39
C THR A 204 -5.72 5.68 12.70
N ASP A 205 -6.20 6.69 11.95
CA ASP A 205 -7.58 7.17 12.06
C ASP A 205 -8.62 6.05 11.83
N MET A 206 -8.32 5.10 10.93
CA MET A 206 -9.20 3.96 10.64
C MET A 206 -9.39 3.04 11.85
N THR A 207 -8.39 2.93 12.71
CA THR A 207 -8.39 2.08 13.90
C THR A 207 -8.79 2.82 15.19
N ALA A 208 -8.84 4.16 15.16
CA ALA A 208 -9.22 4.97 16.32
C ALA A 208 -10.56 4.55 16.98
N PRO A 209 -11.65 4.23 16.22
CA PRO A 209 -12.91 3.81 16.82
C PRO A 209 -12.86 2.49 17.62
N VAL A 210 -11.81 1.69 17.43
CA VAL A 210 -11.64 0.37 18.07
C VAL A 210 -10.43 0.32 19.00
N MET A 211 -9.86 1.48 19.32
CA MET A 211 -8.62 1.60 20.08
C MET A 211 -8.69 0.87 21.43
N GLU A 212 -9.69 1.16 22.23
CA GLU A 212 -9.82 0.55 23.57
C GLU A 212 -10.01 -0.97 23.52
N LYS A 213 -10.78 -1.46 22.53
CA LYS A 213 -10.94 -2.90 22.32
C LYS A 213 -9.60 -3.58 22.06
N TYR A 214 -8.82 -3.05 21.12
CA TYR A 214 -7.53 -3.67 20.76
C TYR A 214 -6.46 -3.47 21.83
N LYS A 215 -6.49 -2.36 22.58
CA LYS A 215 -5.61 -2.17 23.73
C LYS A 215 -5.81 -3.28 24.77
N LYS A 216 -7.07 -3.61 25.09
CA LYS A 216 -7.40 -4.73 25.97
C LYS A 216 -6.88 -6.06 25.41
N LEU A 217 -7.22 -6.38 24.15
CA LEU A 217 -6.83 -7.64 23.52
C LEU A 217 -5.30 -7.81 23.40
N ILE A 218 -4.54 -6.75 23.10
CA ILE A 218 -3.08 -6.77 23.05
C ILE A 218 -2.50 -7.05 24.43
N ASN A 219 -3.06 -6.47 25.49
CA ASN A 219 -2.65 -6.77 26.87
C ASN A 219 -3.00 -8.22 27.27
N GLU A 220 -4.05 -8.78 26.66
CA GLU A 220 -4.51 -10.18 26.82
C GLU A 220 -3.84 -11.13 25.82
N ASP A 221 -2.61 -10.85 25.40
CA ASP A 221 -1.79 -11.71 24.53
C ASP A 221 -2.27 -11.89 23.08
N LEU A 222 -3.06 -10.96 22.51
CA LEU A 222 -3.44 -11.01 21.09
C LEU A 222 -2.22 -11.09 20.18
N THR A 223 -1.14 -10.38 20.53
CA THR A 223 0.12 -10.36 19.79
C THR A 223 1.31 -10.58 20.74
N PRO A 224 2.35 -11.33 20.31
CA PRO A 224 3.60 -11.45 21.07
C PRO A 224 4.24 -10.10 21.41
N ILE A 225 4.26 -9.17 20.45
CA ILE A 225 4.72 -7.80 20.69
C ILE A 225 3.52 -6.99 21.22
N LYS A 226 3.52 -6.74 22.53
CA LYS A 226 2.40 -6.15 23.28
C LYS A 226 2.28 -4.63 23.09
N ARG A 227 2.17 -4.16 21.86
CA ARG A 227 1.90 -2.76 21.55
C ARG A 227 1.24 -2.61 20.17
N TRP A 228 0.70 -1.46 19.94
CA TRP A 228 0.29 -1.04 18.60
C TRP A 228 1.50 -0.89 17.69
N GLY A 229 1.33 -1.26 16.41
CA GLY A 229 2.27 -0.89 15.37
C GLY A 229 2.10 0.57 14.96
N ALA A 230 3.15 1.17 14.42
CA ALA A 230 3.14 2.52 13.86
C ALA A 230 3.13 2.46 12.32
N PRO A 231 2.51 3.46 11.64
CA PRO A 231 2.54 3.56 10.17
C PRO A 231 3.94 3.50 9.57
N GLU A 232 4.93 4.08 10.24
CA GLU A 232 6.33 4.11 9.83
C GLU A 232 6.96 2.71 9.84
N GLU A 233 6.47 1.77 10.62
CA GLU A 233 6.97 0.39 10.62
C GLU A 233 6.58 -0.34 9.34
N ILE A 234 5.38 -0.06 8.81
CA ILE A 234 4.99 -0.51 7.46
C ILE A 234 5.84 0.20 6.40
N GLY A 235 6.07 1.49 6.57
CA GLY A 235 6.94 2.27 5.68
C GLY A 235 8.36 1.73 5.60
N LYS A 236 8.96 1.31 6.72
CA LYS A 236 10.29 0.69 6.75
C LYS A 236 10.35 -0.63 5.98
N ALA A 237 9.29 -1.45 6.05
CA ALA A 237 9.22 -2.68 5.26
C ALA A 237 9.15 -2.38 3.75
N VAL A 238 8.36 -1.38 3.34
CA VAL A 238 8.33 -0.92 1.94
C VAL A 238 9.67 -0.34 1.52
N ALA A 239 10.34 0.44 2.38
CA ALA A 239 11.66 1.01 2.10
C ALA A 239 12.74 -0.07 1.93
N ALA A 240 12.70 -1.17 2.68
CA ALA A 240 13.60 -2.30 2.51
C ALA A 240 13.40 -2.99 1.14
N ILE A 241 12.14 -3.17 0.72
CA ILE A 241 11.81 -3.66 -0.64
C ILE A 241 12.33 -2.69 -1.70
N ALA A 242 12.09 -1.39 -1.53
CA ALA A 242 12.49 -0.34 -2.47
C ALA A 242 14.02 -0.28 -2.67
N GLN A 243 14.80 -0.59 -1.62
CA GLN A 243 16.26 -0.65 -1.63
C GLN A 243 16.83 -1.98 -2.14
N ASP A 244 15.98 -2.88 -2.64
CA ASP A 244 16.37 -4.17 -3.22
C ASP A 244 17.03 -5.14 -2.21
N PHE A 245 16.60 -5.10 -0.92
CA PHE A 245 17.14 -6.01 0.09
C PHE A 245 16.68 -7.47 -0.09
N PHE A 246 15.71 -7.71 -0.99
CA PHE A 246 15.18 -9.03 -1.31
C PHE A 246 15.26 -9.32 -2.82
N PRO A 247 16.47 -9.30 -3.44
CA PRO A 247 16.60 -9.34 -4.91
C PRO A 247 16.20 -10.67 -5.54
N PHE A 248 16.21 -11.77 -4.77
CA PHE A 248 15.82 -13.12 -5.20
C PHE A 248 14.49 -13.55 -4.56
N SER A 249 13.54 -12.62 -4.47
CA SER A 249 12.23 -12.87 -3.86
C SER A 249 11.13 -12.14 -4.64
N THR A 250 10.05 -12.86 -4.96
CA THR A 250 8.82 -12.33 -5.54
C THR A 250 7.63 -13.18 -5.11
N GLY A 251 6.44 -12.57 -5.00
CA GLY A 251 5.25 -13.24 -4.46
C GLY A 251 5.27 -13.39 -2.94
N GLU A 252 6.26 -12.81 -2.26
CA GLU A 252 6.48 -12.97 -0.84
C GLU A 252 5.51 -12.11 -0.01
N VAL A 253 5.14 -12.65 1.15
CA VAL A 253 4.29 -11.99 2.15
C VAL A 253 5.10 -11.63 3.37
N ILE A 254 5.20 -10.34 3.67
CA ILE A 254 5.89 -9.82 4.85
C ILE A 254 4.85 -9.43 5.90
N ASN A 255 4.78 -10.17 7.00
CA ASN A 255 3.92 -9.84 8.12
C ASN A 255 4.57 -8.77 9.00
N VAL A 256 3.91 -7.61 9.13
CA VAL A 256 4.30 -6.53 10.05
C VAL A 256 3.15 -6.35 11.05
N ASP A 257 2.97 -7.32 11.92
CA ASP A 257 1.76 -7.54 12.69
C ASP A 257 1.98 -7.82 14.19
N GLY A 258 3.21 -7.63 14.67
CA GLY A 258 3.56 -7.91 16.05
C GLY A 258 3.56 -9.40 16.42
N GLY A 259 3.58 -10.29 15.41
CA GLY A 259 3.52 -11.73 15.59
C GLY A 259 2.10 -12.28 15.69
N PHE A 260 1.09 -11.51 15.27
CA PHE A 260 -0.30 -11.95 15.27
C PHE A 260 -0.53 -13.25 14.46
N HIS A 261 0.21 -13.44 13.37
CA HIS A 261 0.09 -14.63 12.50
C HIS A 261 0.61 -15.92 13.13
N LEU A 262 1.36 -15.85 14.23
CA LEU A 262 1.93 -17.02 14.88
C LEU A 262 0.84 -17.81 15.63
N ARG A 263 0.74 -19.10 15.33
CA ARG A 263 -0.04 -20.01 16.18
C ARG A 263 0.75 -20.28 17.45
N ARG A 264 0.14 -20.06 18.60
CA ARG A 264 0.76 -20.27 19.91
C ARG A 264 0.00 -21.35 20.67
N LEU A 265 0.75 -22.17 21.42
CA LEU A 265 0.21 -23.18 22.35
C LEU A 265 -0.11 -22.53 23.68
#